data_ba2a09087dd5c25691cbb997b87d4e45
#
_entry.id   ba2a09087dd5c25691cbb997b87d4e45
#
_cell.length_a   1.000
_cell.length_b   1.000
_cell.length_c   1.000
_cell.angle_alpha   90.00
_cell.angle_beta   90.00
_cell.angle_gamma   90.00
#
_symmetry.space_group_name_H-M   'P 1'
#
loop_
_entity.id
_entity.type
_entity.pdbx_description
1 polymer ?
#
loop_
_entity_poly.entity_id
_entity_poly.type
_entity_poly.pdbx_seq_one_letter_code
_entity_poly.pdbx_strand_id
1 'polypeptide(L)'
;MTAASAVPAGAEPEASDPSPRLPLWLDAALAVAFGLFYAYDVWEVVESIVQLLGVGLSFTAAGWAVMIVALIAPLGCFAAAFALGRRRGILARVALYFAGLCVSAALFLSLTVLLGQLGGVVV
;
A
#
# COMPACT_ATOMS: atom_id res chain seq x y z
N MET A 1 54.05 -13.29 43.12
CA MET A 1 54.07 -13.44 41.66
C MET A 1 52.64 -13.43 41.19
N THR A 2 52.16 -12.27 40.88
CA THR A 2 50.76 -12.05 40.49
C THR A 2 50.72 -11.94 38.98
N ALA A 3 50.20 -12.96 38.35
CA ALA A 3 49.88 -12.89 36.92
C ALA A 3 48.67 -11.97 36.75
N ALA A 4 48.90 -10.79 36.21
CA ALA A 4 47.86 -9.91 35.80
C ALA A 4 47.14 -10.52 34.59
N SER A 5 45.94 -11.05 34.78
CA SER A 5 45.06 -11.42 33.70
C SER A 5 44.68 -10.16 32.95
N ALA A 6 45.28 -9.95 31.79
CA ALA A 6 44.81 -8.95 30.85
C ALA A 6 43.42 -9.38 30.34
N VAL A 7 42.39 -8.68 30.78
CA VAL A 7 41.09 -8.73 30.20
C VAL A 7 41.21 -8.09 28.79
N PRO A 8 40.88 -8.79 27.71
CA PRO A 8 40.82 -8.13 26.42
C PRO A 8 39.62 -7.17 26.43
N ALA A 9 39.93 -5.92 26.66
CA ALA A 9 39.01 -4.83 26.36
C ALA A 9 38.99 -4.69 24.84
N GLY A 10 37.95 -5.21 24.20
CA GLY A 10 37.87 -5.20 22.77
C GLY A 10 36.59 -5.83 22.22
N ALA A 11 35.49 -5.72 22.97
CA ALA A 11 34.20 -5.78 22.32
C ALA A 11 33.89 -4.36 21.82
N GLU A 12 34.47 -3.98 20.71
CA GLU A 12 33.95 -2.87 19.95
C GLU A 12 32.48 -3.22 19.66
N PRO A 13 31.52 -2.31 19.96
CA PRO A 13 30.20 -2.49 19.52
C PRO A 13 30.28 -2.59 17.99
N GLU A 14 29.91 -3.75 17.44
CA GLU A 14 29.71 -3.92 16.02
C GLU A 14 28.86 -2.73 15.57
N ALA A 15 29.51 -1.80 14.90
CA ALA A 15 28.83 -0.72 14.22
C ALA A 15 27.84 -1.41 13.29
N SER A 16 26.57 -1.31 13.64
CA SER A 16 25.47 -1.78 12.81
C SER A 16 25.73 -1.22 11.43
N ASP A 17 26.14 -2.09 10.50
CA ASP A 17 26.32 -1.72 9.11
C ASP A 17 25.07 -0.96 8.69
N PRO A 18 25.17 0.29 8.25
CA PRO A 18 24.01 1.00 7.75
C PRO A 18 23.52 0.18 6.56
N SER A 19 22.37 -0.46 6.74
CA SER A 19 21.71 -1.20 5.67
C SER A 19 21.82 -0.38 4.39
N PRO A 20 22.33 -0.97 3.29
CA PRO A 20 22.64 -0.23 2.08
C PRO A 20 21.41 0.54 1.64
N ARG A 21 21.49 1.85 1.72
CA ARG A 21 20.42 2.73 1.25
C ARG A 21 20.29 2.49 -0.25
N LEU A 22 19.09 2.10 -0.66
CA LEU A 22 18.78 1.95 -2.07
C LEU A 22 19.19 3.20 -2.85
N PRO A 23 19.82 3.03 -4.02
CA PRO A 23 20.06 4.15 -4.90
C PRO A 23 18.73 4.84 -5.22
N LEU A 24 18.72 6.16 -5.22
CA LEU A 24 17.51 6.99 -5.35
C LEU A 24 16.69 6.64 -6.59
N TRP A 25 17.35 6.28 -7.69
CA TRP A 25 16.68 5.89 -8.93
C TRP A 25 15.88 4.60 -8.80
N LEU A 26 16.39 3.63 -8.04
CA LEU A 26 15.69 2.36 -7.81
C LEU A 26 14.47 2.55 -6.90
N ASP A 27 14.61 3.42 -5.90
CA ASP A 27 13.48 3.81 -5.04
C ASP A 27 12.38 4.50 -5.84
N ALA A 28 12.76 5.45 -6.68
CA ALA A 28 11.83 6.13 -7.58
C ALA A 28 11.18 5.16 -8.59
N ALA A 29 11.95 4.23 -9.16
CA ALA A 29 11.43 3.24 -10.10
C ALA A 29 10.40 2.31 -9.45
N LEU A 30 10.66 1.85 -8.22
CA LEU A 30 9.70 1.04 -7.47
C LEU A 30 8.42 1.83 -7.14
N ALA A 31 8.57 3.07 -6.67
CA ALA A 31 7.42 3.91 -6.34
C ALA A 31 6.56 4.19 -7.58
N VAL A 32 7.18 4.44 -8.74
CA VAL A 32 6.46 4.64 -10.00
C VAL A 32 5.78 3.36 -10.47
N ALA A 33 6.48 2.24 -10.45
CA ALA A 33 5.92 0.95 -10.88
C ALA A 33 4.69 0.56 -10.05
N PHE A 34 4.82 0.57 -8.72
CA PHE A 34 3.68 0.29 -7.85
C PHE A 34 2.61 1.38 -7.90
N GLY A 35 3.00 2.66 -8.02
CA GLY A 35 2.07 3.77 -8.20
C GLY A 35 1.17 3.60 -9.42
N LEU A 36 1.69 3.04 -10.52
CA LEU A 36 0.89 2.72 -11.71
C LEU A 36 -0.15 1.63 -11.44
N PHE A 37 0.19 0.60 -10.65
CA PHE A 37 -0.78 -0.42 -10.26
C PHE A 37 -1.91 0.17 -9.41
N TYR A 38 -1.58 1.01 -8.44
CA TYR A 38 -2.60 1.70 -7.64
C TYR A 38 -3.42 2.70 -8.44
N ALA A 39 -2.82 3.36 -9.43
CA ALA A 39 -3.55 4.22 -10.36
C ALA A 39 -4.52 3.43 -11.22
N TYR A 40 -4.17 2.20 -11.61
CA TYR A 40 -5.06 1.30 -12.32
C TYR A 40 -6.25 0.89 -11.44
N ASP A 41 -6.04 0.56 -10.16
CA ASP A 41 -7.12 0.28 -9.21
C ASP A 41 -8.12 1.46 -9.13
N VAL A 42 -7.61 2.69 -9.05
CA VAL A 42 -8.44 3.91 -9.06
C VAL A 42 -9.22 4.05 -10.36
N TRP A 43 -8.56 3.77 -11.50
CA TRP A 43 -9.22 3.82 -12.80
C TRP A 43 -10.37 2.83 -12.92
N GLU A 44 -10.20 1.60 -12.42
CA GLU A 44 -11.22 0.56 -12.43
C GLU A 44 -12.47 0.98 -11.64
N VAL A 45 -12.29 1.65 -10.50
CA VAL A 45 -13.41 2.23 -9.73
C VAL A 45 -14.13 3.31 -10.53
N VAL A 46 -13.40 4.22 -11.17
CA VAL A 46 -13.98 5.29 -12.00
C VAL A 46 -14.73 4.71 -13.18
N GLU A 47 -14.17 3.73 -13.87
CA GLU A 47 -14.81 3.05 -14.98
C GLU A 47 -16.11 2.37 -14.55
N SER A 48 -16.11 1.69 -13.40
CA SER A 48 -17.31 1.05 -12.83
C SER A 48 -18.43 2.07 -12.56
N ILE A 49 -18.08 3.24 -12.03
CA ILE A 49 -19.05 4.34 -11.80
C ILE A 49 -19.63 4.81 -13.14
N VAL A 50 -18.78 5.08 -14.12
CA VAL A 50 -19.20 5.58 -15.44
C VAL A 50 -20.10 4.57 -16.16
N GLN A 51 -19.75 3.29 -16.10
CA GLN A 51 -20.54 2.23 -16.73
C GLN A 51 -21.93 2.10 -16.09
N LEU A 52 -22.02 2.09 -14.76
CA LEU A 52 -23.29 2.00 -14.04
C LEU A 52 -24.20 3.19 -14.35
N LEU A 53 -23.67 4.40 -14.33
CA LEU A 53 -24.41 5.61 -14.70
C LEU A 53 -24.81 5.62 -16.18
N GLY A 54 -23.95 5.09 -17.06
CA GLY A 54 -24.19 5.02 -18.50
C GLY A 54 -25.35 4.09 -18.88
N VAL A 55 -25.66 3.06 -18.08
CA VAL A 55 -26.80 2.18 -18.29
C VAL A 55 -28.07 2.66 -17.56
N GLY A 56 -28.08 3.88 -17.05
CA GLY A 56 -29.22 4.49 -16.39
C GLY A 56 -29.42 4.12 -14.93
N LEU A 57 -28.44 3.43 -14.34
CA LEU A 57 -28.45 3.15 -12.90
C LEU A 57 -27.95 4.37 -12.13
N SER A 58 -28.48 4.56 -10.93
CA SER A 58 -28.04 5.62 -10.02
C SER A 58 -27.62 5.05 -8.67
N PHE A 59 -26.74 5.76 -7.97
CA PHE A 59 -26.30 5.36 -6.64
C PHE A 59 -27.18 5.99 -5.57
N THR A 60 -27.55 5.18 -4.58
CA THR A 60 -28.12 5.70 -3.32
C THR A 60 -27.05 6.47 -2.53
N ALA A 61 -27.43 7.17 -1.48
CA ALA A 61 -26.48 7.84 -0.59
C ALA A 61 -25.45 6.84 -0.01
N ALA A 62 -25.89 5.64 0.35
CA ALA A 62 -25.00 4.55 0.80
C ALA A 62 -24.08 4.08 -0.34
N GLY A 63 -24.60 3.96 -1.56
CA GLY A 63 -23.82 3.61 -2.75
C GLY A 63 -22.72 4.63 -3.04
N TRP A 64 -22.99 5.89 -2.98
CA TRP A 64 -22.00 6.96 -3.13
C TRP A 64 -20.93 6.90 -2.05
N ALA A 65 -21.32 6.69 -0.78
CA ALA A 65 -20.34 6.54 0.31
C ALA A 65 -19.38 5.36 0.07
N VAL A 66 -19.91 4.21 -0.37
CA VAL A 66 -19.10 3.03 -0.70
C VAL A 66 -18.15 3.33 -1.86
N MET A 67 -18.61 4.01 -2.91
CA MET A 67 -17.77 4.36 -4.07
C MET A 67 -16.65 5.34 -3.71
N ILE A 68 -16.92 6.32 -2.86
CA ILE A 68 -15.91 7.26 -2.37
C ILE A 68 -14.85 6.52 -1.55
N VAL A 69 -15.25 5.61 -0.67
CA VAL A 69 -14.30 4.79 0.10
C VAL A 69 -13.47 3.92 -0.83
N ALA A 70 -14.09 3.29 -1.83
CA ALA A 70 -13.39 2.48 -2.82
C ALA A 70 -12.35 3.28 -3.62
N LEU A 71 -12.64 4.54 -3.92
CA LEU A 71 -11.72 5.44 -4.63
C LEU A 71 -10.53 5.88 -3.77
N ILE A 72 -10.77 6.12 -2.47
CA ILE A 72 -9.74 6.61 -1.53
C ILE A 72 -8.87 5.46 -1.02
N ALA A 73 -9.41 4.24 -0.89
CA ALA A 73 -8.71 3.09 -0.33
C ALA A 73 -7.35 2.79 -1.01
N PRO A 74 -7.23 2.69 -2.34
CA PRO A 74 -5.95 2.42 -2.99
C PRO A 74 -4.92 3.54 -2.73
N LEU A 75 -5.35 4.80 -2.72
CA LEU A 75 -4.47 5.93 -2.41
C LEU A 75 -3.95 5.86 -0.97
N GLY A 76 -4.82 5.52 -0.02
CA GLY A 76 -4.45 5.33 1.38
C GLY A 76 -3.49 4.16 1.57
N CYS A 77 -3.74 3.02 0.91
CA CYS A 77 -2.86 1.85 0.93
C CYS A 77 -1.48 2.17 0.35
N PHE A 78 -1.42 2.87 -0.78
CA PHE A 78 -0.15 3.31 -1.38
C PHE A 78 0.61 4.25 -0.45
N ALA A 79 -0.04 5.28 0.10
CA ALA A 79 0.59 6.23 1.00
C ALA A 79 1.12 5.54 2.27
N ALA A 80 0.37 4.61 2.84
CA ALA A 80 0.79 3.82 4.00
C ALA A 80 2.00 2.93 3.66
N ALA A 81 1.95 2.19 2.55
CA ALA A 81 3.05 1.33 2.10
C ALA A 81 4.32 2.15 1.82
N PHE A 82 4.18 3.31 1.18
CA PHE A 82 5.28 4.24 0.93
C PHE A 82 5.89 4.77 2.24
N ALA A 83 5.06 5.25 3.15
CA ALA A 83 5.52 5.79 4.43
C ALA A 83 6.23 4.75 5.28
N LEU A 84 5.68 3.53 5.39
CA LEU A 84 6.29 2.45 6.15
C LEU A 84 7.54 1.88 5.47
N GLY A 85 7.59 1.92 4.13
CA GLY A 85 8.69 1.39 3.34
C GLY A 85 9.95 2.25 3.32
N ARG A 86 9.83 3.57 3.53
CA ARG A 86 10.95 4.53 3.36
C ARG A 86 12.19 4.24 4.19
N ARG A 87 12.04 3.60 5.35
CA ARG A 87 13.14 3.32 6.30
C ARG A 87 13.54 1.84 6.30
N ARG A 88 13.02 1.05 5.37
CA ARG A 88 13.24 -0.40 5.32
C ARG A 88 14.05 -0.78 4.07
N GLY A 89 14.69 -1.96 4.11
CA GLY A 89 15.41 -2.52 2.96
C GLY A 89 14.47 -2.80 1.78
N ILE A 90 15.06 -3.04 0.61
CA ILE A 90 14.34 -3.23 -0.67
C ILE A 90 13.27 -4.32 -0.59
N LEU A 91 13.61 -5.47 -0.01
CA LEU A 91 12.70 -6.61 0.08
C LEU A 91 11.47 -6.30 0.94
N ALA A 92 11.70 -5.64 2.09
CA ALA A 92 10.61 -5.23 2.97
C ALA A 92 9.72 -4.16 2.32
N ARG A 93 10.30 -3.27 1.52
CA ARG A 93 9.57 -2.23 0.78
C ARG A 93 8.69 -2.84 -0.32
N VAL A 94 9.24 -3.73 -1.14
CA VAL A 94 8.48 -4.45 -2.16
C VAL A 94 7.35 -5.27 -1.52
N ALA A 95 7.63 -5.96 -0.42
CA ALA A 95 6.62 -6.71 0.32
C ALA A 95 5.50 -5.81 0.85
N LEU A 96 5.81 -4.60 1.35
CA LEU A 96 4.81 -3.63 1.82
C LEU A 96 3.94 -3.09 0.68
N TYR A 97 4.53 -2.76 -0.47
CA TYR A 97 3.76 -2.34 -1.64
C TYR A 97 2.83 -3.45 -2.13
N PHE A 98 3.35 -4.68 -2.19
CA PHE A 98 2.55 -5.84 -2.60
C PHE A 98 1.43 -6.15 -1.61
N ALA A 99 1.71 -6.11 -0.29
CA ALA A 99 0.71 -6.29 0.74
C ALA A 99 -0.38 -5.22 0.67
N GLY A 100 0.00 -3.95 0.45
CA GLY A 100 -0.95 -2.86 0.25
C GLY A 100 -1.85 -3.07 -0.96
N LEU A 101 -1.31 -3.58 -2.06
CA LEU A 101 -2.06 -3.93 -3.27
C LEU A 101 -3.07 -5.05 -2.99
N CYS A 102 -2.66 -6.10 -2.27
CA CYS A 102 -3.56 -7.18 -1.86
C CYS A 102 -4.70 -6.66 -0.97
N VAL A 103 -4.39 -5.76 -0.02
CA VAL A 103 -5.40 -5.13 0.84
C VAL A 103 -6.35 -4.28 0.01
N SER A 104 -5.85 -3.48 -0.93
CA SER A 104 -6.67 -2.67 -1.84
C SER A 104 -7.64 -3.54 -2.64
N ALA A 105 -7.16 -4.63 -3.24
CA ALA A 105 -7.99 -5.57 -3.99
C ALA A 105 -9.06 -6.26 -3.10
N ALA A 106 -8.68 -6.68 -1.90
CA ALA A 106 -9.62 -7.28 -0.95
C ALA A 106 -10.70 -6.29 -0.50
N LEU A 107 -10.34 -5.03 -0.27
CA LEU A 107 -11.29 -3.95 0.05
C LEU A 107 -12.24 -3.69 -1.11
N PHE A 108 -11.73 -3.62 -2.33
CA PHE A 108 -12.56 -3.43 -3.53
C PHE A 108 -13.62 -4.52 -3.66
N LEU A 109 -13.22 -5.79 -3.55
CA LEU A 109 -14.15 -6.92 -3.60
C LEU A 109 -15.20 -6.86 -2.47
N SER A 110 -14.76 -6.55 -1.24
CA SER A 110 -15.66 -6.43 -0.09
C SER A 110 -16.65 -5.30 -0.26
N LEU A 111 -16.22 -4.15 -0.78
CA LEU A 111 -17.06 -2.98 -1.04
C LEU A 111 -18.07 -3.24 -2.15
N THR A 112 -17.68 -3.98 -3.19
CA THR A 112 -18.58 -4.37 -4.29
C THR A 112 -19.70 -5.30 -3.80
N VAL A 113 -19.38 -6.27 -2.95
CA VAL A 113 -20.37 -7.14 -2.32
C VAL A 113 -21.29 -6.34 -1.40
N LEU A 114 -20.74 -5.43 -0.61
CA LEU A 114 -21.49 -4.57 0.30
C LEU A 114 -22.45 -3.65 -0.47
N LEU A 115 -22.01 -3.10 -1.60
CA LEU A 115 -22.82 -2.28 -2.48
C LEU A 115 -24.10 -3.02 -2.94
N GLY A 116 -23.95 -4.30 -3.34
CA GLY A 116 -25.06 -5.15 -3.70
C GLY A 116 -26.01 -5.45 -2.53
N GLN A 117 -25.45 -5.73 -1.34
CA GLN A 117 -26.25 -6.06 -0.15
C GLN A 117 -27.03 -4.87 0.42
N LEU A 118 -26.47 -3.66 0.34
CA LEU A 118 -27.09 -2.44 0.87
C LEU A 118 -28.11 -1.82 -0.12
N GLY A 119 -28.34 -2.43 -1.28
CA GLY A 119 -29.17 -1.81 -2.33
C GLY A 119 -28.59 -0.43 -2.74
N GLY A 120 -27.26 -0.36 -2.84
CA GLY A 120 -26.55 0.88 -3.13
C GLY A 120 -26.76 1.38 -4.56
N VAL A 121 -27.36 0.58 -5.43
CA VAL A 121 -27.67 0.91 -6.83
C VAL A 121 -29.18 0.75 -7.05
N VAL A 122 -29.78 1.72 -7.71
CA VAL A 122 -31.20 1.76 -8.05
C VAL A 122 -31.37 2.14 -9.51
N VAL A 123 -32.50 1.71 -10.10
CA VAL A 123 -32.89 2.05 -11.47
C VAL A 123 -33.52 3.42 -11.50
#